data_46c27e59079a743ecb9200e95881dec1
#
_entry.id   46c27e59079a743ecb9200e95881dec1
#
_cell.length_a   1.000
_cell.length_b   1.000
_cell.length_c   1.000
_cell.angle_alpha   90.00
_cell.angle_beta   90.00
_cell.angle_gamma   90.00
#
_symmetry.space_group_name_H-M   'P 1'
#
loop_
_entity.id
_entity.type
_entity.pdbx_description
1 polymer ?
#
loop_
_entity_poly.entity_id
_entity_poly.type
_entity_poly.pdbx_seq_one_letter_code
_entity_poly.pdbx_strand_id
1 'polypeptide(L)'
;MKVELNKYVEKPWGYEKWIAITDNYALKEIFFKKGQRCSFQYHHKKEEHIYILSGKLEVLEDNENRELETHVYGPEDIIHNPPTYRHRNTALEDTTIIEVSTPHLDDVVRIEDDYNR
;
A
#
# COMPACT_ATOMS: atom_id res chain seq x y z
N MET A 1 21.10 0.11 18.17
CA MET A 1 20.17 -0.07 19.28
C MET A 1 18.88 -0.73 18.80
N LYS A 2 18.38 -1.67 19.56
CA LYS A 2 17.13 -2.35 19.25
C LYS A 2 15.93 -1.45 19.62
N VAL A 3 14.91 -1.41 18.77
CA VAL A 3 13.66 -0.69 19.05
C VAL A 3 12.47 -1.64 18.91
N GLU A 4 11.34 -1.28 19.51
CA GLU A 4 10.12 -2.06 19.43
C GLU A 4 9.28 -1.65 18.23
N LEU A 5 8.34 -2.52 17.83
CA LEU A 5 7.35 -2.22 16.81
C LEU A 5 6.58 -0.95 17.21
N ASN A 6 6.49 0.02 16.30
CA ASN A 6 5.78 1.27 16.59
C ASN A 6 4.29 1.03 16.83
N LYS A 7 3.63 0.29 15.91
CA LYS A 7 2.20 0.06 15.99
C LYS A 7 1.77 -1.13 15.13
N TYR A 8 0.75 -1.86 15.58
CA TYR A 8 0.04 -2.85 14.80
C TYR A 8 -1.37 -2.34 14.54
N VAL A 9 -1.80 -2.31 13.27
CA VAL A 9 -3.10 -1.78 12.86
C VAL A 9 -3.88 -2.84 12.10
N GLU A 10 -5.06 -3.22 12.62
CA GLU A 10 -5.99 -4.07 11.89
C GLU A 10 -6.62 -3.28 10.74
N LYS A 11 -6.76 -3.93 9.59
CA LYS A 11 -7.46 -3.41 8.43
C LYS A 11 -8.53 -4.41 7.98
N PRO A 12 -9.60 -3.93 7.30
CA PRO A 12 -10.64 -4.85 6.80
C PRO A 12 -10.08 -5.95 5.90
N TRP A 13 -8.99 -5.67 5.19
CA TRP A 13 -8.37 -6.58 4.23
C TRP A 13 -7.13 -7.31 4.76
N GLY A 14 -6.71 -7.07 6.01
CA GLY A 14 -5.52 -7.69 6.62
C GLY A 14 -4.98 -6.88 7.77
N TYR A 15 -3.69 -6.52 7.72
CA TYR A 15 -3.05 -5.74 8.79
C TYR A 15 -1.88 -4.91 8.26
N GLU A 16 -1.46 -3.93 9.07
CA GLU A 16 -0.23 -3.18 8.89
C GLU A 16 0.61 -3.26 10.17
N LYS A 17 1.89 -3.58 10.02
CA LYS A 17 2.89 -3.41 11.08
C LYS A 17 3.68 -2.16 10.76
N TRP A 18 3.58 -1.16 11.61
CA TRP A 18 4.35 0.08 11.49
C TRP A 18 5.71 -0.13 12.14
N ILE A 19 6.71 -0.46 11.32
CA ILE A 19 8.03 -0.88 11.78
C ILE A 19 8.86 0.32 12.22
N ALA A 20 8.89 1.37 11.40
CA ALA A 20 9.67 2.57 11.70
C ALA A 20 8.92 3.79 11.16
N ILE A 21 8.61 4.72 12.05
CA ILE A 21 7.93 5.98 11.72
C ILE A 21 8.76 7.11 12.30
N THR A 22 9.22 8.01 11.45
CA THR A 22 9.97 9.20 11.85
C THR A 22 9.42 10.42 11.11
N ASP A 23 9.97 11.60 11.37
CA ASP A 23 9.60 12.81 10.64
C ASP A 23 10.05 12.79 9.17
N ASN A 24 10.90 11.84 8.80
CA ASN A 24 11.50 11.75 7.47
C ASN A 24 10.98 10.61 6.61
N TYR A 25 10.46 9.53 7.23
CA TYR A 25 10.02 8.33 6.50
C TYR A 25 9.08 7.47 7.32
N ALA A 26 8.40 6.57 6.62
CA ALA A 26 7.61 5.50 7.23
C ALA A 26 7.97 4.18 6.56
N LEU A 27 8.14 3.13 7.36
CA LEU A 27 8.38 1.75 6.91
C LEU A 27 7.33 0.84 7.53
N LYS A 28 6.58 0.14 6.67
CA LYS A 28 5.51 -0.75 7.09
C LYS A 28 5.64 -2.11 6.43
N GLU A 29 5.26 -3.15 7.17
CA GLU A 29 4.92 -4.45 6.59
C GLU A 29 3.41 -4.53 6.51
N ILE A 30 2.88 -4.86 5.33
CA ILE A 30 1.44 -4.88 5.09
C ILE A 30 1.05 -6.26 4.57
N PHE A 31 -0.01 -6.83 5.15
CA PHE A 31 -0.58 -8.11 4.74
C PHE A 31 -1.97 -7.91 4.17
N PHE A 32 -2.20 -8.50 2.99
CA PHE A 32 -3.51 -8.57 2.34
C PHE A 32 -3.96 -10.02 2.28
N LYS A 33 -5.12 -10.30 2.83
CA LYS A 33 -5.74 -11.62 2.74
C LYS A 33 -6.26 -11.85 1.32
N LYS A 34 -6.06 -13.05 0.80
CA LYS A 34 -6.56 -13.46 -0.52
C LYS A 34 -8.01 -13.04 -0.74
N GLY A 35 -8.30 -12.44 -1.89
CA GLY A 35 -9.60 -11.96 -2.29
C GLY A 35 -9.99 -10.60 -1.73
N GLN A 36 -9.20 -10.02 -0.84
CA GLN A 36 -9.46 -8.71 -0.25
C GLN A 36 -8.72 -7.62 -1.03
N ARG A 37 -9.24 -6.39 -0.94
CA ARG A 37 -8.64 -5.24 -1.59
C ARG A 37 -8.74 -4.00 -0.71
N CYS A 38 -7.80 -3.08 -0.88
CA CYS A 38 -7.87 -1.77 -0.25
C CYS A 38 -8.81 -0.85 -1.03
N SER A 39 -8.98 0.39 -0.58
CA SER A 39 -9.75 1.39 -1.31
C SER A 39 -9.06 1.76 -2.64
N PHE A 40 -9.85 2.22 -3.60
CA PHE A 40 -9.34 2.95 -4.75
C PHE A 40 -9.05 4.37 -4.28
N GLN A 41 -7.79 4.77 -4.32
CA GLN A 41 -7.31 5.93 -3.57
C GLN A 41 -6.15 6.65 -4.26
N TYR A 42 -5.88 7.86 -3.77
CA TYR A 42 -4.64 8.58 -4.06
C TYR A 42 -4.22 9.39 -2.84
N HIS A 43 -3.01 9.94 -2.89
CA HIS A 43 -2.44 10.77 -1.83
C HIS A 43 -2.03 12.13 -2.42
N HIS A 44 -2.21 13.22 -1.67
CA HIS A 44 -1.82 14.55 -2.15
C HIS A 44 -0.30 14.75 -2.12
N LYS A 45 0.35 14.30 -1.05
CA LYS A 45 1.79 14.52 -0.78
C LYS A 45 2.57 13.23 -0.62
N LYS A 46 1.94 12.18 -0.09
CA LYS A 46 2.59 10.91 0.20
C LYS A 46 3.11 10.27 -1.08
N GLU A 47 4.39 9.94 -1.05
CA GLU A 47 5.04 9.10 -2.06
C GLU A 47 5.41 7.78 -1.44
N GLU A 48 5.19 6.68 -2.14
CA GLU A 48 5.48 5.35 -1.62
C GLU A 48 6.08 4.42 -2.68
N HIS A 49 6.93 3.51 -2.19
CA HIS A 49 7.38 2.33 -2.94
C HIS A 49 6.93 1.09 -2.18
N ILE A 50 6.51 0.09 -2.93
CA ILE A 50 6.05 -1.20 -2.42
C ILE A 50 6.95 -2.28 -2.98
N TYR A 51 7.47 -3.13 -2.10
CA TYR A 51 8.24 -4.32 -2.46
C TYR A 51 7.46 -5.56 -2.05
N ILE A 52 7.16 -6.44 -3.00
CA ILE A 52 6.39 -7.66 -2.73
C ILE A 52 7.32 -8.74 -2.20
N LEU A 53 7.08 -9.19 -0.97
CA LEU A 53 7.83 -10.29 -0.36
C LEU A 53 7.27 -11.64 -0.78
N SER A 54 5.95 -11.78 -0.77
CA SER A 54 5.26 -13.03 -1.12
C SER A 54 3.85 -12.74 -1.59
N GLY A 55 3.30 -13.65 -2.37
CA GLY A 55 1.93 -13.55 -2.88
C GLY A 55 1.84 -12.94 -4.27
N LYS A 56 0.68 -12.37 -4.57
CA LYS A 56 0.38 -11.81 -5.88
C LYS A 56 -0.68 -10.72 -5.74
N LEU A 57 -0.38 -9.52 -6.26
CA LEU A 57 -1.30 -8.39 -6.28
C LEU A 57 -1.72 -8.07 -7.72
N GLU A 58 -3.02 -7.84 -7.89
CA GLU A 58 -3.55 -7.14 -9.04
C GLU A 58 -3.68 -5.66 -8.66
N VAL A 59 -3.08 -4.78 -9.45
CA VAL A 59 -3.08 -3.35 -9.14
C VAL A 59 -3.74 -2.60 -10.28
N LEU A 60 -4.82 -1.88 -9.94
CA LEU A 60 -5.42 -0.87 -10.80
C LEU A 60 -4.69 0.43 -10.49
N GLU A 61 -4.03 1.02 -11.48
CA GLU A 61 -3.15 2.17 -11.25
C GLU A 61 -3.09 3.12 -12.43
N ASP A 62 -2.84 4.39 -12.13
CA ASP A 62 -2.54 5.38 -13.16
C ASP A 62 -1.17 5.09 -13.80
N ASN A 63 -1.12 5.13 -15.13
CA ASN A 63 0.16 5.16 -15.85
C ASN A 63 0.70 6.61 -15.91
N GLU A 64 1.81 6.80 -16.61
CA GLU A 64 2.44 8.13 -16.77
C GLU A 64 1.53 9.18 -17.42
N ASN A 65 0.57 8.72 -18.24
CA ASN A 65 -0.39 9.57 -18.90
C ASN A 65 -1.68 9.78 -18.09
N ARG A 66 -1.71 9.30 -16.83
CA ARG A 66 -2.88 9.36 -15.94
C ARG A 66 -4.07 8.57 -16.46
N GLU A 67 -3.81 7.52 -17.22
CA GLU A 67 -4.80 6.56 -17.67
C GLU A 67 -4.70 5.31 -16.81
N LEU A 68 -5.83 4.76 -16.40
CA LEU A 68 -5.87 3.56 -15.57
C LEU A 68 -5.49 2.32 -16.36
N GLU A 69 -4.61 1.53 -15.78
CA GLU A 69 -4.19 0.22 -16.28
C GLU A 69 -4.24 -0.79 -15.13
N THR A 70 -4.40 -2.06 -15.48
CA THR A 70 -4.34 -3.16 -14.51
C THR A 70 -3.09 -3.97 -14.76
N HIS A 71 -2.29 -4.17 -13.71
CA HIS A 71 -1.09 -5.01 -13.76
C HIS A 71 -1.11 -6.03 -12.64
N VAL A 72 -0.44 -7.16 -12.85
CA VAL A 72 -0.26 -8.19 -11.83
C VAL A 72 1.21 -8.23 -11.43
N TYR A 73 1.47 -8.10 -10.13
CA TYR A 73 2.81 -8.09 -9.56
C TYR A 73 3.00 -9.27 -8.62
N GLY A 74 4.19 -9.82 -8.58
CA GLY A 74 4.57 -10.94 -7.72
C GLY A 74 5.84 -10.67 -6.93
N PRO A 75 6.40 -11.69 -6.24
CA PRO A 75 7.57 -11.53 -5.40
C PRO A 75 8.74 -10.84 -6.11
N GLU A 76 9.40 -9.93 -5.39
CA GLU A 76 10.52 -9.10 -5.84
C GLU A 76 10.14 -7.97 -6.79
N ASP A 77 8.89 -7.84 -7.21
CA ASP A 77 8.42 -6.68 -7.95
C ASP A 77 8.38 -5.44 -7.06
N ILE A 78 8.66 -4.30 -7.66
CA ILE A 78 8.64 -3.00 -7.00
C ILE A 78 7.59 -2.13 -7.68
N ILE A 79 6.70 -1.55 -6.87
CA ILE A 79 5.65 -0.65 -7.35
C ILE A 79 5.92 0.74 -6.81
N HIS A 80 5.88 1.75 -7.67
CA HIS A 80 6.01 3.15 -7.29
C HIS A 80 4.67 3.85 -7.42
N ASN A 81 4.23 4.49 -6.34
CA ASN A 81 3.04 5.34 -6.32
C ASN A 81 3.46 6.78 -6.01
N PRO A 82 3.68 7.60 -7.05
CA PRO A 82 3.95 9.03 -6.85
C PRO A 82 2.73 9.74 -6.24
N PRO A 83 2.91 10.92 -5.64
CA PRO A 83 1.79 11.73 -5.18
C PRO A 83 0.75 11.94 -6.28
N THR A 84 -0.51 11.89 -5.92
CA THR A 84 -1.70 12.08 -6.78
C THR A 84 -2.04 10.96 -7.75
N TYR A 85 -1.16 9.95 -7.93
CA TYR A 85 -1.47 8.81 -8.78
C TYR A 85 -2.46 7.88 -8.08
N ARG A 86 -3.54 7.54 -8.80
CA ARG A 86 -4.61 6.66 -8.27
C ARG A 86 -4.15 5.22 -8.32
N HIS A 87 -4.50 4.45 -7.31
CA HIS A 87 -4.17 3.03 -7.25
C HIS A 87 -5.13 2.26 -6.34
N ARG A 88 -5.26 0.97 -6.63
CA ARG A 88 -5.99 0.01 -5.79
C ARG A 88 -5.32 -1.36 -5.89
N ASN A 89 -5.01 -1.95 -4.74
CA ASN A 89 -4.41 -3.28 -4.65
C ASN A 89 -5.47 -4.31 -4.32
N THR A 90 -5.51 -5.40 -5.08
CA THR A 90 -6.35 -6.57 -4.82
C THR A 90 -5.45 -7.79 -4.69
N ALA A 91 -5.58 -8.53 -3.59
CA ALA A 91 -4.78 -9.73 -3.36
C ALA A 91 -5.38 -10.93 -4.11
N LEU A 92 -4.63 -11.47 -5.06
CA LEU A 92 -4.99 -12.71 -5.76
C LEU A 92 -4.61 -13.94 -4.94
N GLU A 93 -3.67 -13.78 -4.02
CA GLU A 93 -3.23 -14.75 -3.01
C GLU A 93 -2.99 -13.98 -1.72
N ASP A 94 -2.79 -14.68 -0.59
CA ASP A 94 -2.29 -14.04 0.62
C ASP A 94 -0.96 -13.36 0.28
N THR A 95 -0.86 -12.05 0.52
CA THR A 95 0.25 -11.24 0.04
C THR A 95 0.85 -10.41 1.16
N THR A 96 2.17 -10.49 1.30
CA THR A 96 2.94 -9.65 2.24
C THR A 96 3.81 -8.71 1.45
N ILE A 97 3.75 -7.43 1.78
CA ILE A 97 4.54 -6.38 1.15
C ILE A 97 5.28 -5.54 2.18
N ILE A 98 6.35 -4.90 1.73
CA ILE A 98 7.03 -3.84 2.48
C ILE A 98 6.70 -2.53 1.77
N GLU A 99 6.25 -1.55 2.52
CA GLU A 99 6.00 -0.20 2.02
C GLU A 99 6.96 0.77 2.70
N VAL A 100 7.71 1.52 1.92
CA VAL A 100 8.46 2.68 2.37
C VAL A 100 7.81 3.92 1.80
N SER A 101 7.60 4.92 2.64
CA SER A 101 6.92 6.14 2.19
C SER A 101 7.44 7.38 2.93
N THR A 102 7.06 8.54 2.39
CA THR A 102 7.12 9.79 3.15
C THR A 102 6.17 9.71 4.35
N PRO A 103 6.37 10.52 5.41
CA PRO A 103 5.64 10.32 6.68
C PRO A 103 4.23 10.93 6.72
N HIS A 104 3.58 11.07 5.59
CA HIS A 104 2.22 11.62 5.48
C HIS A 104 1.17 10.53 5.74
N LEU A 105 1.06 10.07 6.99
CA LEU A 105 0.31 8.86 7.36
C LEU A 105 -1.21 8.97 7.15
N ASP A 106 -1.77 10.17 7.33
CA ASP A 106 -3.22 10.40 7.22
C ASP A 106 -3.63 10.98 5.86
N ASP A 107 -2.67 11.12 4.95
CA ASP A 107 -2.88 11.70 3.63
C ASP A 107 -3.44 10.66 2.66
N VAL A 108 -4.74 10.47 2.69
CA VAL A 108 -5.43 9.55 1.77
C VAL A 108 -6.78 10.12 1.36
N VAL A 109 -7.07 10.04 0.06
CA VAL A 109 -8.40 10.30 -0.51
C VAL A 109 -8.93 8.98 -1.05
N ARG A 110 -10.00 8.47 -0.44
CA ARG A 110 -10.67 7.23 -0.86
C ARG A 110 -11.74 7.57 -1.88
N ILE A 111 -11.53 7.18 -3.14
CA ILE A 111 -12.48 7.39 -4.23
C ILE A 111 -13.59 6.35 -4.15
N GLU A 112 -13.23 5.09 -3.92
CA GLU A 112 -14.14 3.97 -3.70
C GLU A 112 -13.61 3.13 -2.54
N ASP A 113 -14.50 2.72 -1.63
CA ASP A 113 -14.12 1.91 -0.47
C ASP A 113 -15.24 0.90 -0.18
N ASP A 114 -14.92 -0.39 -0.25
CA ASP A 114 -15.85 -1.47 0.02
C ASP A 114 -16.30 -1.54 1.48
N TYR A 115 -15.65 -0.83 2.37
CA TYR A 115 -15.79 -0.96 3.83
C TYR A 115 -16.45 0.26 4.50
N ASN A 116 -16.90 1.22 3.73
CA ASN A 116 -17.58 2.44 4.22
C ASN A 116 -16.78 3.23 5.27
N ARG A 117 -15.49 3.37 5.05
CA ARG A 117 -14.62 4.12 5.97
C ARG A 117 -14.60 5.60 5.68
#